data_48abc5c55e5d6b44d915edabbb114599
#
_entry.id   48abc5c55e5d6b44d915edabbb114599
#
_cell.length_a   1.000
_cell.length_b   1.000
_cell.length_c   1.000
_cell.angle_alpha   90.00
_cell.angle_beta   90.00
_cell.angle_gamma   90.00
#
_symmetry.space_group_name_H-M   'P 1'
#
loop_
_entity.id
_entity.type
_entity.pdbx_description
1 polymer ?
#
loop_
_entity_poly.entity_id
_entity_poly.type
_entity_poly.pdbx_seq_one_letter_code
_entity_poly.pdbx_strand_id
1 'polypeptide(L)'
;MIALQMLDIKDFMSKLLIGNAFDPFWLSEASITTSVTYTLDGALHPDFFDTEEKEALDAEGRTYALWRDLKPLCFSIMKGKKTPLHFKIVFLLSQKNVEKLLLDHPTGLTKEEIFGLFVNFQYDGTHLTCTTGTSIKTFTLDKTLEHVWDELIQKFFRQQKIPYEQL
;
A
#
# COMPACT_ATOMS: atom_id res chain seq x y z
N MET A 1 -11.87 -0.47 9.43
CA MET A 1 -11.75 -0.24 7.97
C MET A 1 -12.55 0.98 7.57
N ILE A 2 -11.90 1.89 6.86
CA ILE A 2 -12.56 3.07 6.29
C ILE A 2 -12.49 3.02 4.77
N ALA A 3 -13.41 3.74 4.13
CA ALA A 3 -13.39 3.96 2.69
C ALA A 3 -13.34 5.47 2.44
N LEU A 4 -12.40 5.90 1.62
CA LEU A 4 -12.15 7.30 1.29
C LEU A 4 -12.20 7.47 -0.23
N GLN A 5 -12.80 8.56 -0.68
CA GLN A 5 -12.75 8.93 -2.10
C GLN A 5 -11.72 10.04 -2.29
N MET A 6 -10.79 9.82 -3.23
CA MET A 6 -9.81 10.84 -3.59
C MET A 6 -10.49 11.92 -4.43
N LEU A 7 -10.36 13.18 -4.01
CA LEU A 7 -11.06 14.29 -4.67
C LEU A 7 -10.31 14.84 -5.88
N ASP A 8 -8.99 14.74 -5.89
CA ASP A 8 -8.15 15.20 -7.01
C ASP A 8 -7.34 14.02 -7.55
N ILE A 9 -7.93 13.31 -8.51
CA ILE A 9 -7.33 12.10 -9.09
C ILE A 9 -6.00 12.42 -9.79
N LYS A 10 -5.94 13.51 -10.53
CA LYS A 10 -4.74 13.90 -11.28
C LYS A 10 -3.57 14.17 -10.34
N ASP A 11 -3.79 14.93 -9.27
CA ASP A 11 -2.77 15.21 -8.26
C ASP A 11 -2.35 13.94 -7.54
N PHE A 12 -3.32 13.10 -7.17
CA PHE A 12 -3.04 11.80 -6.55
C PHE A 12 -2.15 10.93 -7.42
N MET A 13 -2.48 10.81 -8.72
CA MET A 13 -1.69 9.99 -9.65
C MET A 13 -0.27 10.52 -9.82
N SER A 14 -0.09 11.83 -9.79
CA SER A 14 1.23 12.45 -9.81
C SER A 14 2.04 12.07 -8.56
N LYS A 15 1.44 12.13 -7.38
CA LYS A 15 2.08 11.74 -6.12
C LYS A 15 2.38 10.24 -6.07
N LEU A 16 1.51 9.42 -6.64
CA LEU A 16 1.66 7.97 -6.67
C LEU A 16 2.79 7.53 -7.61
N LEU A 17 2.82 8.06 -8.84
CA LEU A 17 3.64 7.53 -9.93
C LEU A 17 4.91 8.34 -10.19
N ILE A 18 4.95 9.62 -9.87
CA ILE A 18 6.08 10.52 -10.14
C ILE A 18 6.76 10.94 -8.85
N GLY A 19 5.97 11.37 -7.86
CA GLY A 19 6.46 11.79 -6.56
C GLY A 19 6.94 10.61 -5.71
N ASN A 20 7.34 10.89 -4.48
CA ASN A 20 7.89 9.91 -3.55
C ASN A 20 7.01 9.64 -2.31
N ALA A 21 5.76 10.14 -2.34
CA ALA A 21 4.86 10.04 -1.18
C ALA A 21 4.64 8.59 -0.71
N PHE A 22 4.51 7.66 -1.66
CA PHE A 22 4.21 6.26 -1.35
C PHE A 22 5.45 5.35 -1.38
N ASP A 23 6.63 5.89 -1.59
CA ASP A 23 7.87 5.11 -1.70
C ASP A 23 8.19 4.24 -0.46
N PRO A 24 7.83 4.64 0.78
CA PRO A 24 8.06 3.80 1.94
C PRO A 24 7.21 2.51 1.99
N PHE A 25 6.15 2.44 1.21
CA PHE A 25 5.27 1.26 1.21
C PHE A 25 5.85 0.11 0.41
N TRP A 26 5.48 -1.11 0.82
CA TRP A 26 5.69 -2.32 0.03
C TRP A 26 4.50 -2.52 -0.90
N LEU A 27 4.74 -3.14 -2.05
CA LEU A 27 3.67 -3.51 -2.98
C LEU A 27 3.23 -4.94 -2.72
N SER A 28 1.98 -5.12 -2.34
CA SER A 28 1.37 -6.45 -2.24
C SER A 28 0.94 -6.96 -3.61
N GLU A 29 0.15 -6.17 -4.31
CA GLU A 29 -0.29 -6.50 -5.67
C GLU A 29 -0.70 -5.25 -6.43
N ALA A 30 -0.65 -5.32 -7.76
CA ALA A 30 -1.19 -4.30 -8.64
C ALA A 30 -1.84 -4.96 -9.86
N SER A 31 -2.98 -4.44 -10.28
CA SER A 31 -3.67 -4.85 -11.50
C SER A 31 -4.07 -3.60 -12.26
N ILE A 32 -3.64 -3.50 -13.51
CA ILE A 32 -3.88 -2.31 -14.36
C ILE A 32 -4.46 -2.78 -15.67
N THR A 33 -5.64 -2.29 -16.01
CA THR A 33 -6.32 -2.63 -17.26
C THR A 33 -6.32 -1.44 -18.21
N THR A 34 -5.65 -1.62 -19.31
CA THR A 34 -5.67 -0.71 -20.47
C THR A 34 -6.33 -1.47 -21.65
N SER A 35 -5.62 -1.69 -22.76
CA SER A 35 -6.07 -2.62 -23.81
C SER A 35 -5.95 -4.08 -23.37
N VAL A 36 -5.09 -4.35 -22.42
CA VAL A 36 -4.90 -5.66 -21.77
C VAL A 36 -4.83 -5.44 -20.26
N THR A 37 -4.89 -6.51 -19.49
CA THR A 37 -4.70 -6.44 -18.05
C THR A 37 -3.29 -6.89 -17.68
N TYR A 38 -2.59 -6.03 -16.95
CA TYR A 38 -1.29 -6.30 -16.35
C TYR A 38 -1.50 -6.63 -14.88
N THR A 39 -0.96 -7.74 -14.43
CA THR A 39 -1.01 -8.15 -13.03
C THR A 39 0.40 -8.28 -12.47
N LEU A 40 0.65 -7.62 -11.35
CA LEU A 40 1.90 -7.68 -10.61
C LEU A 40 1.63 -8.29 -9.25
N ASP A 41 2.30 -9.39 -8.94
CA ASP A 41 2.35 -9.96 -7.61
C ASP A 41 3.64 -9.47 -6.95
N GLY A 42 3.52 -8.74 -5.85
CA GLY A 42 4.67 -8.14 -5.17
C GLY A 42 5.42 -9.09 -4.24
N ALA A 43 4.92 -10.31 -4.04
CA ALA A 43 5.59 -11.28 -3.18
C ALA A 43 6.98 -11.61 -3.72
N LEU A 44 8.01 -11.51 -2.87
CA LEU A 44 9.37 -11.81 -3.28
C LEU A 44 9.60 -13.31 -3.39
N HIS A 45 10.39 -13.70 -4.39
CA HIS A 45 10.83 -15.08 -4.60
C HIS A 45 12.28 -15.20 -4.12
N PRO A 46 12.53 -15.84 -2.96
CA PRO A 46 13.87 -15.92 -2.38
C PRO A 46 14.92 -16.52 -3.31
N ASP A 47 14.51 -17.45 -4.18
CA ASP A 47 15.41 -18.14 -5.09
C ASP A 47 16.03 -17.23 -6.16
N PHE A 48 15.46 -16.05 -6.37
CA PHE A 48 16.02 -15.06 -7.31
C PHE A 48 17.23 -14.32 -6.74
N PHE A 49 17.39 -14.32 -5.42
CA PHE A 49 18.39 -13.53 -4.71
C PHE A 49 19.60 -14.38 -4.32
N ASP A 50 20.80 -13.76 -4.31
CA ASP A 50 21.99 -14.40 -3.77
C ASP A 50 21.97 -14.41 -2.23
N THR A 51 22.98 -15.05 -1.62
CA THR A 51 23.03 -15.20 -0.16
C THR A 51 23.09 -13.85 0.57
N GLU A 52 23.89 -12.92 0.05
CA GLU A 52 24.03 -11.58 0.65
C GLU A 52 22.73 -10.79 0.57
N GLU A 53 22.06 -10.85 -0.59
CA GLU A 53 20.77 -10.21 -0.79
C GLU A 53 19.68 -10.80 0.12
N LYS A 54 19.64 -12.13 0.27
CA LYS A 54 18.72 -12.82 1.19
C LYS A 54 18.92 -12.39 2.63
N GLU A 55 20.15 -12.26 3.08
CA GLU A 55 20.48 -11.79 4.43
C GLU A 55 19.98 -10.37 4.65
N ALA A 56 20.12 -9.48 3.68
CA ALA A 56 19.60 -8.12 3.75
C ALA A 56 18.06 -8.09 3.83
N LEU A 57 17.37 -8.93 3.05
CA LEU A 57 15.92 -9.05 3.10
C LEU A 57 15.46 -9.55 4.47
N ASP A 58 16.13 -10.56 5.01
CA ASP A 58 15.81 -11.13 6.32
C ASP A 58 16.01 -10.10 7.44
N ALA A 59 17.07 -9.29 7.36
CA ALA A 59 17.34 -8.23 8.32
C ALA A 59 16.24 -7.17 8.35
N GLU A 60 15.61 -6.88 7.20
CA GLU A 60 14.49 -5.95 7.09
C GLU A 60 13.14 -6.61 7.38
N GLY A 61 13.08 -7.94 7.48
CA GLY A 61 11.84 -8.69 7.52
C GLY A 61 11.00 -8.51 6.26
N ARG A 62 11.66 -8.26 5.12
CA ARG A 62 10.98 -7.89 3.88
C ARG A 62 10.63 -9.10 3.03
N THR A 63 9.34 -9.25 2.75
CA THR A 63 8.79 -10.36 1.97
C THR A 63 8.06 -9.89 0.71
N TYR A 64 7.95 -8.57 0.51
CA TYR A 64 7.31 -7.96 -0.65
C TYR A 64 8.22 -6.93 -1.31
N ALA A 65 7.97 -6.66 -2.58
CA ALA A 65 8.70 -5.66 -3.34
C ALA A 65 8.46 -4.25 -2.78
N LEU A 66 9.42 -3.37 -2.95
CA LEU A 66 9.25 -1.95 -2.64
C LEU A 66 8.46 -1.28 -3.76
N TRP A 67 7.48 -0.45 -3.39
CA TRP A 67 6.73 0.31 -4.39
C TRP A 67 7.65 1.14 -5.28
N ARG A 68 8.65 1.80 -4.70
CA ARG A 68 9.58 2.64 -5.47
C ARG A 68 10.29 1.90 -6.59
N ASP A 69 10.51 0.58 -6.45
CA ASP A 69 11.19 -0.24 -7.46
C ASP A 69 10.26 -0.62 -8.61
N LEU A 70 8.95 -0.76 -8.35
CA LEU A 70 7.94 -1.12 -9.34
C LEU A 70 7.17 0.08 -9.89
N LYS A 71 7.26 1.22 -9.24
CA LYS A 71 6.60 2.46 -9.66
C LYS A 71 6.92 2.86 -11.11
N PRO A 72 8.19 2.81 -11.59
CA PRO A 72 8.48 3.14 -12.98
C PRO A 72 7.78 2.24 -13.98
N LEU A 73 7.65 0.95 -13.68
CA LEU A 73 6.93 0.02 -14.54
C LEU A 73 5.44 0.36 -14.61
N CYS A 74 4.81 0.61 -13.47
CA CYS A 74 3.41 1.00 -13.42
C CYS A 74 3.16 2.33 -14.14
N PHE A 75 4.05 3.30 -13.97
CA PHE A 75 3.99 4.56 -14.70
C PHE A 75 4.05 4.32 -16.22
N SER A 76 4.96 3.45 -16.66
CA SER A 76 5.13 3.11 -18.07
C SER A 76 3.87 2.50 -18.67
N ILE A 77 3.17 1.66 -17.91
CA ILE A 77 1.89 1.05 -18.32
C ILE A 77 0.77 2.09 -18.40
N MET A 78 0.70 2.99 -17.44
CA MET A 78 -0.40 3.95 -17.30
C MET A 78 -0.23 5.22 -18.12
N LYS A 79 1.01 5.61 -18.45
CA LYS A 79 1.27 6.85 -19.20
C LYS A 79 0.70 6.77 -20.61
N GLY A 80 0.30 7.92 -21.14
CA GLY A 80 -0.18 8.03 -22.51
C GLY A 80 -1.40 8.93 -22.60
N LYS A 81 -1.97 9.02 -23.79
CA LYS A 81 -3.13 9.89 -24.06
C LYS A 81 -4.42 9.33 -23.49
N LYS A 82 -4.49 8.00 -23.34
CA LYS A 82 -5.67 7.31 -22.82
C LYS A 82 -5.43 6.89 -21.37
N THR A 83 -6.38 7.21 -20.51
CA THR A 83 -6.37 6.73 -19.13
C THR A 83 -6.68 5.25 -19.07
N PRO A 84 -6.15 4.50 -18.09
CA PRO A 84 -6.57 3.12 -17.87
C PRO A 84 -8.09 3.02 -17.69
N LEU A 85 -8.65 1.88 -18.07
CA LEU A 85 -10.08 1.59 -17.82
C LEU A 85 -10.33 1.49 -16.32
N HIS A 86 -9.47 0.75 -15.64
CA HIS A 86 -9.48 0.62 -14.18
C HIS A 86 -8.13 0.10 -13.69
N PHE A 87 -7.88 0.28 -12.39
CA PHE A 87 -6.72 -0.31 -11.74
C PHE A 87 -7.00 -0.57 -10.27
N LYS A 88 -6.19 -1.45 -9.69
CA LYS A 88 -6.15 -1.74 -8.26
C LYS A 88 -4.69 -1.81 -7.84
N ILE A 89 -4.32 -1.12 -6.77
CA ILE A 89 -2.99 -1.18 -6.19
C ILE A 89 -3.13 -1.38 -4.69
N VAL A 90 -2.50 -2.41 -4.16
CA VAL A 90 -2.54 -2.73 -2.73
C VAL A 90 -1.16 -2.56 -2.14
N PHE A 91 -1.04 -1.62 -1.21
CA PHE A 91 0.18 -1.38 -0.44
C PHE A 91 0.11 -2.08 0.90
N LEU A 92 1.29 -2.40 1.40
CA LEU A 92 1.50 -3.02 2.69
C LEU A 92 2.49 -2.15 3.48
N LEU A 93 2.18 -1.90 4.74
CA LEU A 93 3.10 -1.17 5.61
C LEU A 93 4.34 -2.03 5.89
N SER A 94 5.53 -1.44 5.83
CA SER A 94 6.77 -2.15 6.10
C SER A 94 6.81 -2.69 7.52
N GLN A 95 7.53 -3.78 7.75
CA GLN A 95 7.69 -4.41 9.06
C GLN A 95 8.21 -3.42 10.11
N LYS A 96 9.20 -2.62 9.74
CA LYS A 96 9.76 -1.58 10.61
C LYS A 96 8.71 -0.56 11.05
N ASN A 97 7.85 -0.15 10.13
CA ASN A 97 6.80 0.82 10.43
C ASN A 97 5.66 0.20 11.23
N VAL A 98 5.38 -1.09 11.05
CA VAL A 98 4.44 -1.83 11.92
C VAL A 98 4.97 -1.84 13.36
N GLU A 99 6.24 -2.15 13.56
CA GLU A 99 6.87 -2.13 14.89
C GLU A 99 6.77 -0.75 15.54
N LYS A 100 7.05 0.31 14.78
CA LYS A 100 6.94 1.68 15.26
C LYS A 100 5.51 2.02 15.67
N LEU A 101 4.53 1.64 14.85
CA LEU A 101 3.13 1.85 15.15
C LEU A 101 2.74 1.20 16.48
N LEU A 102 3.16 -0.05 16.69
CA LEU A 102 2.85 -0.79 17.93
C LEU A 102 3.53 -0.19 19.16
N LEU A 103 4.72 0.41 19.02
CA LEU A 103 5.38 1.13 20.10
C LEU A 103 4.66 2.42 20.46
N ASP A 104 4.20 3.17 19.45
CA ASP A 104 3.54 4.47 19.63
C ASP A 104 2.07 4.32 20.08
N HIS A 105 1.44 3.20 19.79
CA HIS A 105 0.01 2.96 20.05
C HIS A 105 -0.17 1.59 20.68
N PRO A 106 -0.39 1.51 22.01
CA PRO A 106 -0.62 0.23 22.69
C PRO A 106 -1.89 -0.45 22.19
N THR A 107 -1.75 -1.57 21.50
CA THR A 107 -2.86 -2.36 20.96
C THR A 107 -3.01 -3.73 21.63
N GLY A 108 -2.04 -4.10 22.47
CA GLY A 108 -1.98 -5.43 23.07
C GLY A 108 -1.51 -6.52 22.11
N LEU A 109 -1.14 -6.16 20.87
CA LEU A 109 -0.67 -7.09 19.85
C LEU A 109 0.85 -6.96 19.64
N THR A 110 1.49 -8.07 19.25
CA THR A 110 2.88 -8.08 18.81
C THR A 110 2.92 -8.11 17.28
N LYS A 111 4.09 -7.75 16.72
CA LYS A 111 4.26 -7.77 15.25
C LYS A 111 4.06 -9.16 14.65
N GLU A 112 4.35 -10.22 15.40
CA GLU A 112 4.19 -11.59 14.95
C GLU A 112 2.73 -12.00 14.79
N GLU A 113 1.82 -11.30 15.47
CA GLU A 113 0.37 -11.55 15.38
C GLU A 113 -0.28 -10.84 14.20
N ILE A 114 0.44 -9.96 13.51
CA ILE A 114 -0.09 -9.14 12.43
C ILE A 114 0.45 -9.66 11.10
N PHE A 115 -0.44 -10.09 10.19
CA PHE A 115 -0.06 -10.42 8.82
C PHE A 115 0.25 -9.16 8.00
N GLY A 116 -0.52 -8.12 8.20
CA GLY A 116 -0.27 -6.87 7.51
C GLY A 116 -1.29 -5.79 7.77
N LEU A 117 -0.85 -4.56 7.50
CA LEU A 117 -1.67 -3.36 7.47
C LEU A 117 -1.68 -2.86 6.03
N PHE A 118 -2.86 -2.86 5.41
CA PHE A 118 -3.02 -2.66 3.98
C PHE A 118 -3.70 -1.35 3.65
N VAL A 119 -3.32 -0.79 2.52
CA VAL A 119 -4.01 0.33 1.87
C VAL A 119 -4.31 -0.10 0.44
N ASN A 120 -5.57 -0.12 0.07
CA ASN A 120 -6.03 -0.54 -1.24
C ASN A 120 -6.56 0.66 -2.01
N PHE A 121 -5.97 0.95 -3.17
CA PHE A 121 -6.45 1.97 -4.09
C PHE A 121 -7.13 1.29 -5.27
N GLN A 122 -8.32 1.77 -5.59
CA GLN A 122 -9.13 1.22 -6.67
C GLN A 122 -9.71 2.33 -7.53
N TYR A 123 -9.45 2.27 -8.84
CA TYR A 123 -10.00 3.20 -9.83
C TYR A 123 -10.95 2.43 -10.75
N ASP A 124 -12.17 2.93 -10.87
CA ASP A 124 -13.22 2.27 -11.66
C ASP A 124 -13.47 2.93 -13.03
N GLY A 125 -12.63 3.88 -13.41
CA GLY A 125 -12.79 4.69 -14.64
C GLY A 125 -13.36 6.07 -14.36
N THR A 126 -13.94 6.29 -13.19
CA THR A 126 -14.57 7.57 -12.80
C THR A 126 -14.13 8.00 -11.41
N HIS A 127 -14.10 7.09 -10.46
CA HIS A 127 -13.80 7.36 -9.05
C HIS A 127 -12.56 6.61 -8.62
N LEU A 128 -11.76 7.25 -7.80
CA LEU A 128 -10.61 6.65 -7.14
C LEU A 128 -10.91 6.55 -5.65
N THR A 129 -10.96 5.33 -5.14
CA THR A 129 -11.26 5.05 -3.75
C THR A 129 -10.06 4.41 -3.05
N CYS A 130 -9.94 4.70 -1.77
CA CYS A 130 -8.96 4.09 -0.89
C CYS A 130 -9.70 3.37 0.23
N THR A 131 -9.34 2.10 0.48
CA THR A 131 -9.81 1.37 1.64
C THR A 131 -8.63 0.90 2.47
N THR A 132 -8.77 0.95 3.79
CA THR A 132 -7.78 0.40 4.71
C THR A 132 -8.17 -1.03 5.08
N GLY A 133 -7.18 -1.81 5.47
CA GLY A 133 -7.43 -3.17 5.94
C GLY A 133 -6.38 -3.60 6.94
N THR A 134 -6.77 -4.42 7.89
CA THR A 134 -5.87 -5.09 8.83
C THR A 134 -6.05 -6.58 8.72
N SER A 135 -4.95 -7.33 8.80
CA SER A 135 -4.98 -8.79 8.83
C SER A 135 -4.20 -9.26 10.05
N ILE A 136 -4.88 -9.96 10.93
CA ILE A 136 -4.37 -10.44 12.21
C ILE A 136 -4.47 -11.97 12.24
N LYS A 137 -3.45 -12.63 12.80
CA LYS A 137 -3.38 -14.12 12.83
C LYS A 137 -4.38 -14.74 13.79
N THR A 138 -4.81 -14.01 14.82
CA THR A 138 -5.75 -14.50 15.82
C THR A 138 -7.05 -13.73 15.74
N PHE A 139 -8.17 -14.41 16.01
CA PHE A 139 -9.46 -13.75 16.08
C PHE A 139 -9.51 -12.83 17.31
N THR A 140 -9.97 -11.60 17.11
CA THR A 140 -10.22 -10.65 18.19
C THR A 140 -11.42 -9.77 17.87
N LEU A 141 -12.16 -9.40 18.90
CA LEU A 141 -13.21 -8.39 18.82
C LEU A 141 -12.68 -6.98 19.06
N ASP A 142 -11.43 -6.86 19.49
CA ASP A 142 -10.80 -5.57 19.73
C ASP A 142 -10.48 -4.88 18.40
N LYS A 143 -10.99 -3.66 18.23
CA LYS A 143 -10.84 -2.84 17.04
C LYS A 143 -9.78 -1.76 17.16
N THR A 144 -8.97 -1.79 18.22
CA THR A 144 -7.99 -0.74 18.49
C THR A 144 -6.99 -0.58 17.35
N LEU A 145 -6.39 -1.68 16.88
CA LEU A 145 -5.43 -1.63 15.76
C LEU A 145 -6.08 -1.08 14.49
N GLU A 146 -7.28 -1.52 14.20
CA GLU A 146 -8.03 -1.06 13.01
C GLU A 146 -8.25 0.44 13.05
N HIS A 147 -8.69 0.97 14.19
CA HIS A 147 -8.91 2.41 14.37
C HIS A 147 -7.60 3.21 14.28
N VAL A 148 -6.54 2.72 14.90
CA VAL A 148 -5.21 3.35 14.83
C VAL A 148 -4.74 3.43 13.37
N TRP A 149 -4.88 2.34 12.63
CA TRP A 149 -4.48 2.29 11.23
C TRP A 149 -5.29 3.27 10.36
N ASP A 150 -6.60 3.30 10.55
CA ASP A 150 -7.49 4.22 9.85
C ASP A 150 -7.10 5.68 10.08
N GLU A 151 -6.81 6.04 11.32
CA GLU A 151 -6.38 7.39 11.68
C GLU A 151 -5.03 7.75 11.09
N LEU A 152 -4.09 6.80 11.10
CA LEU A 152 -2.75 7.03 10.55
C LEU A 152 -2.77 7.24 9.04
N ILE A 153 -3.62 6.53 8.30
CA ILE A 153 -3.76 6.73 6.86
C ILE A 153 -4.37 8.09 6.56
N GLN A 154 -5.38 8.51 7.31
CA GLN A 154 -5.95 9.85 7.13
C GLN A 154 -4.93 10.94 7.44
N LYS A 155 -4.15 10.77 8.51
CA LYS A 155 -3.06 11.69 8.85
C LYS A 155 -2.02 11.75 7.75
N PHE A 156 -1.63 10.59 7.20
CA PHE A 156 -0.71 10.50 6.08
C PHE A 156 -1.22 11.31 4.87
N PHE A 157 -2.49 11.16 4.51
CA PHE A 157 -3.07 11.92 3.39
C PHE A 157 -3.05 13.42 3.65
N ARG A 158 -3.35 13.84 4.87
CA ARG A 158 -3.27 15.27 5.23
C ARG A 158 -1.84 15.79 5.14
N GLN A 159 -0.86 15.03 5.62
CA GLN A 159 0.55 15.39 5.55
C GLN A 159 1.05 15.49 4.10
N GLN A 160 0.58 14.62 3.22
CA GLN A 160 0.92 14.61 1.80
C GLN A 160 0.05 15.55 0.97
N LYS A 161 -0.85 16.28 1.61
CA LYS A 161 -1.77 17.23 0.94
C LYS A 161 -2.62 16.53 -0.13
N ILE A 162 -3.11 15.34 0.17
CA ILE A 162 -4.00 14.57 -0.69
C ILE A 162 -5.44 14.81 -0.22
N PRO A 163 -6.27 15.54 -0.98
CA PRO A 163 -7.64 15.78 -0.59
C PRO A 163 -8.50 14.53 -0.75
N TYR A 164 -9.33 14.29 0.24
CA TYR A 164 -10.24 13.15 0.25
C TYR A 164 -11.52 13.48 1.00
N GLU A 165 -12.55 12.67 0.78
CA GLU A 165 -13.75 12.65 1.61
C GLU A 165 -14.02 11.22 2.08
N GLN A 166 -14.58 11.09 3.25
CA GLN A 166 -14.94 9.78 3.80
C GLN A 166 -16.30 9.35 3.23
N LEU A 167 -16.34 8.12 2.73
CA LEU A 167 -17.56 7.52 2.20
C LEU A 167 -18.46 6.93 3.28
#